data_b4f648046714d81a52aea695808f72cb
#
_entry.id   b4f648046714d81a52aea695808f72cb
#
_cell.length_a   1.000
_cell.length_b   1.000
_cell.length_c   1.000
_cell.angle_alpha   90.00
_cell.angle_beta   90.00
_cell.angle_gamma   90.00
#
_symmetry.space_group_name_H-M   'P 1'
#
loop_
_entity.id
_entity.type
_entity.pdbx_description
1 polymer ?
#
loop_
_entity_poly.entity_id
_entity_poly.type
_entity_poly.pdbx_seq_one_letter_code
_entity_poly.pdbx_strand_id
1 'polypeptide(L)'
;MPPIDLAAVRSRFPALAGAQAFLDGPGGSQVPDIVGTAMTGYLYEHNANLGGVFATSVSSEELMDEARRAAADLVGGSSNEIVFGPNMSTLNFLLAHAVARTLEPGDEIVTTVLDHDANISPWLQVAEDHGLFVRTVPVTDPDLAIDLNALEAALSPRTRIVAFTLASNAVGTVTPARRIADLAHEAGALAWADAVHFAPHRRIDVRQLGVDVLLCSPYKFFGPHMGVAWARRQLLESWPADRVRPADETPPGHRFELGTQNHEAIAGFVATVDYIASLGAGLYRSGRLDSAFTAIQLHEEELARRFLIGLAGVPGAMLYGIDDPERVGERTPTFCVTVPGQSPRTVAQRLAARGINVWDGNYYAPELMTHLGLEGHGGGVRIGFLHYSTPDEVDRVLTALRLAAD
;
A
#
# COMPACT_ATOMS: atom_id res chain seq x y z
N MET A 1 -3.81 21.87 13.33
CA MET A 1 -4.62 21.86 12.09
C MET A 1 -6.09 21.66 12.46
N PRO A 2 -7.06 22.18 11.68
CA PRO A 2 -8.45 21.82 11.90
C PRO A 2 -8.63 20.30 11.68
N PRO A 3 -9.55 19.67 12.42
CA PRO A 3 -9.90 18.26 12.18
C PRO A 3 -10.50 18.11 10.77
N ILE A 4 -10.43 16.88 10.22
CA ILE A 4 -11.09 16.55 8.95
C ILE A 4 -12.58 16.83 9.06
N ASP A 5 -13.13 17.58 8.10
CA ASP A 5 -14.60 17.70 7.93
C ASP A 5 -15.13 16.38 7.35
N LEU A 6 -15.50 15.48 8.25
CA LEU A 6 -15.92 14.12 7.90
C LEU A 6 -17.20 14.11 7.05
N ALA A 7 -18.12 15.08 7.26
CA ALA A 7 -19.33 15.18 6.45
C ALA A 7 -18.99 15.57 5.00
N ALA A 8 -18.12 16.56 4.83
CA ALA A 8 -17.63 16.98 3.51
C ALA A 8 -16.86 15.84 2.81
N VAL A 9 -15.99 15.13 3.55
CA VAL A 9 -15.28 13.96 3.01
C VAL A 9 -16.27 12.91 2.52
N ARG A 10 -17.17 12.43 3.36
CA ARG A 10 -18.11 11.35 3.04
C ARG A 10 -19.05 11.69 1.89
N SER A 11 -19.43 12.96 1.74
CA SER A 11 -20.27 13.41 0.61
C SER A 11 -19.63 13.21 -0.76
N ARG A 12 -18.30 13.08 -0.82
CA ARG A 12 -17.55 12.81 -2.05
C ARG A 12 -17.53 11.32 -2.45
N PHE A 13 -17.97 10.43 -1.57
CA PHE A 13 -17.97 8.97 -1.81
C PHE A 13 -19.40 8.47 -1.99
N PRO A 14 -19.87 8.25 -3.23
CA PRO A 14 -21.25 7.79 -3.48
C PRO A 14 -21.60 6.48 -2.75
N ALA A 15 -20.65 5.57 -2.59
CA ALA A 15 -20.86 4.31 -1.88
C ALA A 15 -21.18 4.49 -0.39
N LEU A 16 -20.76 5.62 0.21
CA LEU A 16 -20.95 5.90 1.65
C LEU A 16 -22.31 6.55 1.95
N ALA A 17 -23.17 6.77 0.94
CA ALA A 17 -24.50 7.35 1.13
C ALA A 17 -25.48 6.40 1.86
N GLY A 18 -25.18 5.10 1.90
CA GLY A 18 -25.98 4.08 2.57
C GLY A 18 -25.60 3.83 4.03
N ALA A 19 -26.26 2.81 4.64
CA ALA A 19 -26.00 2.40 6.03
C ALA A 19 -24.83 1.41 6.18
N GLN A 20 -24.17 1.04 5.08
CA GLN A 20 -23.05 0.12 5.06
C GLN A 20 -21.82 0.75 5.70
N ALA A 21 -21.15 0.03 6.60
CA ALA A 21 -19.85 0.41 7.13
C ALA A 21 -18.74 -0.34 6.36
N PHE A 22 -17.89 0.40 5.67
CA PHE A 22 -16.80 -0.15 4.87
C PHE A 22 -15.53 -0.20 5.72
N LEU A 23 -15.39 -1.29 6.49
CA LEU A 23 -14.24 -1.55 7.35
C LEU A 23 -13.28 -2.58 6.73
N ASP A 24 -13.37 -2.73 5.44
CA ASP A 24 -12.57 -3.61 4.58
C ASP A 24 -11.43 -2.84 3.85
N GLY A 25 -11.15 -1.61 4.25
CA GLY A 25 -10.17 -0.70 3.65
C GLY A 25 -8.82 -1.32 3.28
N PRO A 26 -8.20 -2.17 4.13
CA PRO A 26 -6.95 -2.85 3.77
C PRO A 26 -7.07 -3.78 2.56
N GLY A 27 -8.28 -4.20 2.19
CA GLY A 27 -8.59 -4.95 0.97
C GLY A 27 -8.77 -4.09 -0.28
N GLY A 28 -9.16 -2.83 -0.09
CA GLY A 28 -9.42 -1.83 -1.12
C GLY A 28 -10.33 -0.73 -0.59
N SER A 29 -10.06 0.53 -0.96
CA SER A 29 -10.83 1.68 -0.52
C SER A 29 -12.04 1.93 -1.40
N GLN A 30 -13.02 2.69 -0.90
CA GLN A 30 -14.04 3.29 -1.74
C GLN A 30 -13.45 4.44 -2.57
N VAL A 31 -14.14 4.83 -3.63
CA VAL A 31 -13.64 5.77 -4.65
C VAL A 31 -14.48 7.06 -4.60
N PRO A 32 -13.86 8.26 -4.55
CA PRO A 32 -14.60 9.51 -4.61
C PRO A 32 -15.14 9.78 -6.03
N ASP A 33 -16.22 10.54 -6.10
CA ASP A 33 -16.96 10.89 -7.32
C ASP A 33 -16.08 11.47 -8.44
N ILE A 34 -15.12 12.31 -8.08
CA ILE A 34 -14.20 12.95 -9.04
C ILE A 34 -13.37 11.91 -9.82
N VAL A 35 -13.01 10.78 -9.19
CA VAL A 35 -12.23 9.72 -9.85
C VAL A 35 -13.05 9.05 -10.95
N GLY A 36 -14.28 8.64 -10.63
CA GLY A 36 -15.20 8.07 -11.63
C GLY A 36 -15.51 9.05 -12.76
N THR A 37 -15.68 10.34 -12.44
CA THR A 37 -15.90 11.40 -13.42
C THR A 37 -14.69 11.57 -14.35
N ALA A 38 -13.46 11.57 -13.81
CA ALA A 38 -12.25 11.68 -14.62
C ALA A 38 -12.08 10.49 -15.58
N MET A 39 -12.33 9.28 -15.08
CA MET A 39 -12.25 8.05 -15.91
C MET A 39 -13.24 8.06 -17.05
N THR A 40 -14.51 8.38 -16.78
CA THR A 40 -15.55 8.41 -17.81
C THR A 40 -15.37 9.59 -18.77
N GLY A 41 -14.92 10.75 -18.28
CA GLY A 41 -14.58 11.90 -19.11
C GLY A 41 -13.48 11.58 -20.12
N TYR A 42 -12.41 10.93 -19.68
CA TYR A 42 -11.35 10.49 -20.59
C TYR A 42 -11.89 9.56 -21.70
N LEU A 43 -12.65 8.51 -21.32
CA LEU A 43 -13.21 7.54 -22.28
C LEU A 43 -14.13 8.19 -23.33
N TYR A 44 -14.90 9.19 -22.96
CA TYR A 44 -15.89 9.78 -23.86
C TYR A 44 -15.36 10.96 -24.68
N GLU A 45 -14.38 11.71 -24.14
CA GLU A 45 -13.97 12.99 -24.73
C GLU A 45 -12.53 12.98 -25.26
N HIS A 46 -11.64 12.13 -24.73
CA HIS A 46 -10.19 12.20 -24.98
C HIS A 46 -9.56 10.86 -25.43
N ASN A 47 -10.34 9.80 -25.54
CA ASN A 47 -9.81 8.45 -25.80
C ASN A 47 -8.99 8.37 -27.10
N ALA A 48 -7.67 8.33 -26.96
CA ALA A 48 -6.72 8.19 -28.06
C ALA A 48 -5.42 7.55 -27.58
N ASN A 49 -4.68 6.93 -28.51
CA ASN A 49 -3.30 6.51 -28.27
C ASN A 49 -2.33 7.71 -28.35
N LEU A 50 -1.11 7.54 -27.84
CA LEU A 50 -0.03 8.52 -27.84
C LEU A 50 0.65 8.64 -29.21
N GLY A 51 1.40 9.73 -29.43
CA GLY A 51 2.26 9.94 -30.59
C GLY A 51 1.57 10.53 -31.83
N GLY A 52 0.26 10.84 -31.74
CA GLY A 52 -0.48 11.48 -32.82
C GLY A 52 -0.44 12.99 -32.77
N VAL A 53 -0.56 13.66 -33.94
CA VAL A 53 -0.54 15.13 -34.03
C VAL A 53 -1.95 15.77 -33.90
N PHE A 54 -2.94 14.98 -33.54
CA PHE A 54 -4.33 15.42 -33.37
C PHE A 54 -4.70 15.62 -31.90
N ALA A 55 -5.70 16.45 -31.64
CA ALA A 55 -6.00 16.97 -30.30
C ALA A 55 -6.17 15.91 -29.22
N THR A 56 -6.88 14.81 -29.45
CA THR A 56 -7.09 13.77 -28.43
C THR A 56 -5.80 13.00 -28.10
N SER A 57 -4.91 12.80 -29.08
CA SER A 57 -3.59 12.16 -28.81
C SER A 57 -2.69 13.10 -28.00
N VAL A 58 -2.64 14.39 -28.36
CA VAL A 58 -1.91 15.40 -27.58
C VAL A 58 -2.44 15.46 -26.15
N SER A 59 -3.76 15.45 -25.98
CA SER A 59 -4.39 15.44 -24.65
C SER A 59 -4.02 14.21 -23.82
N SER A 60 -3.87 13.04 -24.47
CA SER A 60 -3.40 11.80 -23.81
C SER A 60 -1.95 11.91 -23.36
N GLU A 61 -1.07 12.54 -24.15
CA GLU A 61 0.33 12.80 -23.76
C GLU A 61 0.41 13.75 -22.56
N GLU A 62 -0.35 14.84 -22.60
CA GLU A 62 -0.44 15.80 -21.47
C GLU A 62 -0.93 15.12 -20.19
N LEU A 63 -1.90 14.19 -20.30
CA LEU A 63 -2.39 13.38 -19.18
C LEU A 63 -1.28 12.48 -18.61
N MET A 64 -0.51 11.80 -19.46
CA MET A 64 0.61 10.95 -19.01
C MET A 64 1.67 11.78 -18.26
N ASP A 65 2.00 12.96 -18.77
CA ASP A 65 2.94 13.88 -18.12
C ASP A 65 2.41 14.39 -16.78
N GLU A 66 1.12 14.73 -16.70
CA GLU A 66 0.47 15.16 -15.45
C GLU A 66 0.42 14.01 -14.43
N ALA A 67 0.13 12.80 -14.87
CA ALA A 67 0.11 11.63 -14.00
C ALA A 67 1.50 11.36 -13.38
N ARG A 68 2.57 11.51 -14.17
CA ARG A 68 3.95 11.39 -13.64
C ARG A 68 4.26 12.49 -12.62
N ARG A 69 3.80 13.73 -12.84
CA ARG A 69 3.93 14.81 -11.86
C ARG A 69 3.11 14.52 -10.59
N ALA A 70 1.88 14.05 -10.76
CA ALA A 70 1.02 13.68 -9.62
C ALA A 70 1.63 12.55 -8.77
N ALA A 71 2.16 11.51 -9.43
CA ALA A 71 2.86 10.41 -8.75
C ALA A 71 4.12 10.90 -8.02
N ALA A 72 4.92 11.75 -8.67
CA ALA A 72 6.10 12.35 -8.07
C ALA A 72 5.76 13.18 -6.82
N ASP A 73 4.71 14.00 -6.89
CA ASP A 73 4.20 14.76 -5.74
C ASP A 73 3.74 13.84 -4.61
N LEU A 74 3.06 12.72 -4.96
CA LEU A 74 2.55 11.75 -3.99
C LEU A 74 3.66 11.04 -3.22
N VAL A 75 4.76 10.68 -3.90
CA VAL A 75 5.83 9.89 -3.28
C VAL A 75 7.06 10.70 -2.88
N GLY A 76 7.10 12.02 -3.17
CA GLY A 76 8.26 12.89 -2.90
C GLY A 76 9.45 12.64 -3.85
N GLY A 77 9.20 12.09 -5.04
CA GLY A 77 10.20 11.79 -6.07
C GLY A 77 10.26 12.79 -7.23
N SER A 78 10.74 12.32 -8.38
CA SER A 78 10.76 13.06 -9.64
C SER A 78 9.91 12.36 -10.70
N SER A 79 9.30 13.12 -11.63
CA SER A 79 8.37 12.58 -12.61
C SER A 79 8.99 11.55 -13.57
N ASN A 80 10.28 11.65 -13.83
CA ASN A 80 11.03 10.72 -14.68
C ASN A 80 11.45 9.42 -13.97
N GLU A 81 11.13 9.30 -12.68
CA GLU A 81 11.39 8.12 -11.83
C GLU A 81 10.15 7.23 -11.63
N ILE A 82 9.03 7.57 -12.29
CA ILE A 82 7.74 6.90 -12.14
C ILE A 82 7.55 5.83 -13.23
N VAL A 83 7.00 4.69 -12.83
CA VAL A 83 6.59 3.58 -13.70
C VAL A 83 5.13 3.25 -13.43
N PHE A 84 4.31 3.21 -14.46
CA PHE A 84 2.92 2.77 -14.38
C PHE A 84 2.74 1.33 -14.84
N GLY A 85 1.74 0.64 -14.28
CA GLY A 85 1.41 -0.71 -14.67
C GLY A 85 0.03 -1.16 -14.18
N PRO A 86 -0.35 -2.43 -14.44
CA PRO A 86 -1.70 -2.92 -14.10
C PRO A 86 -1.98 -2.97 -12.60
N ASN A 87 -0.97 -3.23 -11.78
CA ASN A 87 -1.03 -3.28 -10.31
C ASN A 87 0.40 -3.39 -9.74
N MET A 88 0.53 -3.21 -8.42
CA MET A 88 1.82 -3.33 -7.73
C MET A 88 2.47 -4.70 -7.96
N SER A 89 1.72 -5.80 -7.83
CA SER A 89 2.29 -7.15 -7.94
C SER A 89 2.93 -7.38 -9.31
N THR A 90 2.26 -7.00 -10.41
CA THR A 90 2.81 -7.10 -11.75
C THR A 90 4.07 -6.24 -11.91
N LEU A 91 4.07 -5.01 -11.38
CA LEU A 91 5.25 -4.15 -11.41
C LEU A 91 6.39 -4.74 -10.59
N ASN A 92 6.10 -5.34 -9.43
CA ASN A 92 7.12 -5.95 -8.59
C ASN A 92 7.78 -7.15 -9.28
N PHE A 93 6.99 -8.05 -9.90
CA PHE A 93 7.54 -9.13 -10.73
C PHE A 93 8.41 -8.60 -11.87
N LEU A 94 7.93 -7.59 -12.60
CA LEU A 94 8.65 -7.00 -13.72
C LEU A 94 10.01 -6.40 -13.30
N LEU A 95 10.00 -5.59 -12.23
CA LEU A 95 11.21 -4.93 -11.75
C LEU A 95 12.17 -5.91 -11.05
N ALA A 96 11.65 -6.90 -10.32
CA ALA A 96 12.45 -7.98 -9.74
C ALA A 96 13.17 -8.80 -10.84
N HIS A 97 12.47 -9.13 -11.92
CA HIS A 97 13.08 -9.78 -13.08
C HIS A 97 14.16 -8.92 -13.73
N ALA A 98 13.92 -7.61 -13.85
CA ALA A 98 14.89 -6.70 -14.44
C ALA A 98 16.18 -6.60 -13.60
N VAL A 99 16.05 -6.43 -12.27
CA VAL A 99 17.21 -6.32 -11.38
C VAL A 99 17.94 -7.66 -11.25
N ALA A 100 17.24 -8.80 -11.20
CA ALA A 100 17.84 -10.12 -11.07
C ALA A 100 18.83 -10.44 -12.20
N ARG A 101 18.61 -9.90 -13.41
CA ARG A 101 19.53 -10.03 -14.56
C ARG A 101 20.86 -9.28 -14.37
N THR A 102 20.99 -8.50 -13.31
CA THR A 102 22.24 -7.82 -12.93
C THR A 102 22.95 -8.47 -11.75
N LEU A 103 22.35 -9.52 -11.16
CA LEU A 103 22.86 -10.23 -9.99
C LEU A 103 23.63 -11.49 -10.42
N GLU A 104 24.52 -11.94 -9.53
CA GLU A 104 25.34 -13.13 -9.75
C GLU A 104 24.79 -14.31 -8.93
N PRO A 105 24.94 -15.57 -9.41
CA PRO A 105 24.58 -16.74 -8.63
C PRO A 105 25.23 -16.74 -7.24
N GLY A 106 24.41 -16.99 -6.22
CA GLY A 106 24.81 -16.93 -4.82
C GLY A 106 24.70 -15.54 -4.18
N ASP A 107 24.27 -14.50 -4.89
CA ASP A 107 23.85 -13.25 -4.25
C ASP A 107 22.59 -13.48 -3.40
N GLU A 108 22.37 -12.62 -2.42
CA GLU A 108 21.35 -12.79 -1.40
C GLU A 108 20.29 -11.69 -1.46
N ILE A 109 19.05 -12.10 -1.24
CA ILE A 109 17.87 -11.22 -1.11
C ILE A 109 17.33 -11.43 0.29
N VAL A 110 17.01 -10.35 0.98
CA VAL A 110 16.36 -10.38 2.30
C VAL A 110 14.92 -9.93 2.16
N THR A 111 13.98 -10.74 2.68
CA THR A 111 12.55 -10.44 2.81
C THR A 111 12.15 -10.47 4.28
N THR A 112 10.90 -10.13 4.62
CA THR A 112 10.44 -10.19 6.00
C THR A 112 9.15 -11.01 6.17
N VAL A 113 8.95 -11.59 7.36
CA VAL A 113 7.71 -12.29 7.74
C VAL A 113 6.50 -11.34 7.70
N LEU A 114 6.73 -10.03 7.84
CA LEU A 114 5.67 -9.03 7.90
C LEU A 114 5.04 -8.70 6.53
N ASP A 115 5.71 -9.09 5.43
CA ASP A 115 5.34 -8.69 4.09
C ASP A 115 4.08 -9.39 3.55
N HIS A 116 3.38 -8.67 2.67
CA HIS A 116 2.42 -9.29 1.74
C HIS A 116 3.18 -10.13 0.72
N ASP A 117 2.63 -11.28 0.34
CA ASP A 117 3.28 -12.24 -0.57
C ASP A 117 3.66 -11.67 -1.95
N ALA A 118 2.97 -10.62 -2.39
CA ALA A 118 3.37 -9.88 -3.60
C ALA A 118 4.74 -9.19 -3.49
N ASN A 119 5.29 -9.04 -2.27
CA ASN A 119 6.66 -8.56 -2.02
C ASN A 119 7.63 -9.69 -1.57
N ILE A 120 7.20 -10.94 -1.60
CA ILE A 120 8.00 -12.14 -1.31
C ILE A 120 8.12 -13.02 -2.56
N SER A 121 7.00 -13.44 -3.13
CA SER A 121 6.96 -14.38 -4.26
C SER A 121 7.81 -13.97 -5.47
N PRO A 122 7.89 -12.69 -5.90
CA PRO A 122 8.79 -12.30 -6.98
C PRO A 122 10.25 -12.63 -6.69
N TRP A 123 10.67 -12.47 -5.45
CA TRP A 123 12.04 -12.74 -5.01
C TRP A 123 12.36 -14.23 -4.91
N LEU A 124 11.40 -15.05 -4.45
CA LEU A 124 11.55 -16.50 -4.46
C LEU A 124 11.71 -17.03 -5.88
N GLN A 125 10.91 -16.51 -6.83
CA GLN A 125 10.95 -16.94 -8.21
C GLN A 125 12.25 -16.55 -8.91
N VAL A 126 12.68 -15.28 -8.81
CA VAL A 126 13.97 -14.88 -9.42
C VAL A 126 15.16 -15.55 -8.73
N ALA A 127 15.06 -15.89 -7.45
CA ALA A 127 16.11 -16.61 -6.77
C ALA A 127 16.27 -18.04 -7.31
N GLU A 128 15.16 -18.74 -7.57
CA GLU A 128 15.17 -20.05 -8.21
C GLU A 128 15.76 -19.97 -9.62
N ASP A 129 15.31 -18.99 -10.43
CA ASP A 129 15.71 -18.83 -11.83
C ASP A 129 17.20 -18.45 -12.00
N HIS A 130 17.77 -17.69 -11.04
CA HIS A 130 19.12 -17.12 -11.14
C HIS A 130 20.13 -17.72 -10.14
N GLY A 131 19.72 -18.70 -9.33
CA GLY A 131 20.61 -19.32 -8.32
C GLY A 131 20.98 -18.37 -7.19
N LEU A 132 20.04 -17.51 -6.78
CA LEU A 132 20.19 -16.59 -5.65
C LEU A 132 19.67 -17.24 -4.36
N PHE A 133 19.90 -16.61 -3.22
CA PHE A 133 19.39 -17.06 -1.93
C PHE A 133 18.42 -16.03 -1.34
N VAL A 134 17.27 -16.49 -0.83
CA VAL A 134 16.34 -15.65 -0.08
C VAL A 134 16.44 -15.97 1.41
N ARG A 135 16.59 -14.92 2.23
CA ARG A 135 16.57 -14.99 3.69
C ARG A 135 15.35 -14.21 4.20
N THR A 136 14.53 -14.84 5.02
CA THR A 136 13.35 -14.18 5.60
C THR A 136 13.64 -13.77 7.05
N VAL A 137 13.48 -12.48 7.34
CA VAL A 137 13.69 -11.91 8.68
C VAL A 137 12.41 -12.05 9.49
N PRO A 138 12.49 -12.56 10.75
CA PRO A 138 11.33 -12.70 11.63
C PRO A 138 10.80 -11.35 12.14
N VAL A 139 9.67 -11.43 12.83
CA VAL A 139 9.11 -10.35 13.63
C VAL A 139 9.34 -10.60 15.12
N THR A 140 9.22 -9.55 15.92
CA THR A 140 9.29 -9.61 17.39
C THR A 140 7.90 -9.61 17.99
N ASP A 141 7.62 -10.50 18.94
CA ASP A 141 6.39 -10.49 19.73
C ASP A 141 6.50 -9.49 20.91
N PRO A 142 5.37 -8.90 21.36
CA PRO A 142 4.00 -9.04 20.84
C PRO A 142 3.66 -8.05 19.73
N ASP A 143 4.51 -7.09 19.45
CA ASP A 143 4.25 -5.94 18.56
C ASP A 143 4.20 -6.33 17.08
N LEU A 144 4.74 -7.50 16.73
CA LEU A 144 4.91 -7.98 15.36
C LEU A 144 5.64 -6.94 14.50
N ALA A 145 6.70 -6.37 15.06
CA ALA A 145 7.61 -5.49 14.36
C ALA A 145 8.77 -6.30 13.74
N ILE A 146 9.32 -5.83 12.62
CA ILE A 146 10.50 -6.47 12.01
C ILE A 146 11.64 -6.49 13.03
N ASP A 147 12.24 -7.67 13.26
CA ASP A 147 13.41 -7.81 14.15
C ASP A 147 14.65 -7.21 13.48
N LEU A 148 15.02 -5.99 13.90
CA LEU A 148 16.18 -5.29 13.32
C LEU A 148 17.51 -5.97 13.65
N ASN A 149 17.62 -6.68 14.78
CA ASN A 149 18.83 -7.42 15.11
C ASN A 149 18.97 -8.65 14.19
N ALA A 150 17.86 -9.36 13.96
CA ALA A 150 17.83 -10.45 13.00
C ALA A 150 18.08 -9.96 11.56
N LEU A 151 17.58 -8.79 11.19
CA LEU A 151 17.87 -8.15 9.90
C LEU A 151 19.38 -7.89 9.77
N GLU A 152 20.00 -7.22 10.74
CA GLU A 152 21.43 -6.94 10.72
C GLU A 152 22.27 -8.24 10.63
N ALA A 153 21.88 -9.27 11.36
CA ALA A 153 22.54 -10.59 11.32
C ALA A 153 22.32 -11.33 9.97
N ALA A 154 21.25 -11.05 9.25
CA ALA A 154 20.97 -11.65 7.94
C ALA A 154 21.72 -10.97 6.78
N LEU A 155 22.22 -9.76 6.98
CA LEU A 155 22.98 -9.01 5.96
C LEU A 155 24.40 -9.54 5.81
N SER A 156 24.87 -9.60 4.58
CA SER A 156 26.21 -10.01 4.22
C SER A 156 26.77 -9.18 3.05
N PRO A 157 28.07 -9.26 2.72
CA PRO A 157 28.61 -8.62 1.51
C PRO A 157 28.00 -9.13 0.19
N ARG A 158 27.21 -10.20 0.23
CA ARG A 158 26.46 -10.74 -0.91
C ARG A 158 25.01 -10.28 -0.96
N THR A 159 24.51 -9.61 0.05
CA THR A 159 23.15 -9.07 0.06
C THR A 159 23.03 -7.96 -1.00
N ARG A 160 22.03 -8.06 -1.88
CA ARG A 160 21.78 -7.11 -2.97
C ARG A 160 20.45 -6.38 -2.82
N ILE A 161 19.47 -7.04 -2.22
CA ILE A 161 18.13 -6.50 -2.05
C ILE A 161 17.69 -6.75 -0.60
N VAL A 162 17.08 -5.73 0.01
CA VAL A 162 16.28 -5.83 1.23
C VAL A 162 14.88 -5.37 0.89
N ALA A 163 13.95 -6.33 0.74
CA ALA A 163 12.55 -6.07 0.43
C ALA A 163 11.72 -6.09 1.72
N PHE A 164 10.93 -5.02 1.94
CA PHE A 164 10.15 -4.87 3.17
C PHE A 164 8.91 -4.00 2.95
N THR A 165 7.84 -4.29 3.71
CA THR A 165 6.63 -3.46 3.73
C THR A 165 6.82 -2.23 4.63
N LEU A 166 6.23 -1.08 4.24
CA LEU A 166 6.19 0.11 5.11
C LEU A 166 5.17 0.00 6.25
N ALA A 167 4.13 -0.83 6.06
CA ALA A 167 3.16 -1.16 7.10
C ALA A 167 2.52 -2.51 6.79
N SER A 168 2.31 -3.34 7.81
CA SER A 168 1.66 -4.63 7.66
C SER A 168 0.20 -4.48 7.21
N ASN A 169 -0.14 -5.12 6.10
CA ASN A 169 -1.52 -5.19 5.61
C ASN A 169 -2.42 -6.09 6.47
N ALA A 170 -1.84 -6.88 7.37
CA ALA A 170 -2.57 -7.79 8.25
C ALA A 170 -2.80 -7.18 9.65
N VAL A 171 -1.75 -6.68 10.30
CA VAL A 171 -1.78 -6.25 11.70
C VAL A 171 -1.58 -4.75 11.90
N GLY A 172 -1.22 -4.02 10.85
CA GLY A 172 -1.11 -2.57 10.86
C GLY A 172 0.22 -2.01 11.39
N THR A 173 1.12 -2.82 11.94
CA THR A 173 2.43 -2.36 12.45
C THR A 173 3.20 -1.59 11.38
N VAL A 174 3.66 -0.39 11.71
CA VAL A 174 4.46 0.47 10.82
C VAL A 174 5.94 0.15 10.98
N THR A 175 6.61 0.01 9.85
CA THR A 175 8.02 -0.37 9.78
C THR A 175 8.94 0.84 9.94
N PRO A 176 10.07 0.75 10.67
CA PRO A 176 11.08 1.80 10.76
C PRO A 176 11.93 1.87 9.47
N ALA A 177 11.28 2.24 8.36
CA ALA A 177 11.79 2.12 7.00
C ALA A 177 13.16 2.78 6.80
N ARG A 178 13.37 3.98 7.37
CA ARG A 178 14.66 4.67 7.25
C ARG A 178 15.81 3.85 7.85
N ARG A 179 15.59 3.23 9.03
CA ARG A 179 16.61 2.39 9.66
C ARG A 179 16.92 1.14 8.84
N ILE A 180 15.90 0.52 8.25
CA ILE A 180 16.07 -0.64 7.37
C ILE A 180 16.83 -0.25 6.10
N ALA A 181 16.49 0.89 5.49
CA ALA A 181 17.20 1.40 4.32
C ALA A 181 18.66 1.71 4.62
N ASP A 182 18.96 2.31 5.78
CA ASP A 182 20.34 2.57 6.19
C ASP A 182 21.14 1.26 6.35
N LEU A 183 20.57 0.24 7.02
CA LEU A 183 21.20 -1.09 7.15
C LEU A 183 21.42 -1.77 5.80
N ALA A 184 20.44 -1.69 4.88
CA ALA A 184 20.59 -2.20 3.52
C ALA A 184 21.76 -1.53 2.79
N HIS A 185 21.84 -0.20 2.85
CA HIS A 185 22.91 0.56 2.20
C HIS A 185 24.30 0.30 2.83
N GLU A 186 24.38 0.12 4.15
CA GLU A 186 25.63 -0.27 4.84
C GLU A 186 26.16 -1.62 4.33
N ALA A 187 25.26 -2.54 3.93
CA ALA A 187 25.62 -3.81 3.32
C ALA A 187 25.84 -3.73 1.79
N GLY A 188 25.59 -2.57 1.17
CA GLY A 188 25.66 -2.38 -0.29
C GLY A 188 24.43 -2.89 -1.05
N ALA A 189 23.31 -3.13 -0.35
CA ALA A 189 22.06 -3.62 -0.90
C ALA A 189 21.09 -2.47 -1.21
N LEU A 190 20.14 -2.70 -2.13
CA LEU A 190 19.02 -1.81 -2.40
C LEU A 190 17.90 -2.00 -1.38
N ALA A 191 17.31 -0.89 -0.92
CA ALA A 191 16.13 -0.85 -0.07
C ALA A 191 14.87 -0.81 -0.93
N TRP A 192 14.06 -1.89 -0.91
CA TRP A 192 12.92 -2.11 -1.78
C TRP A 192 11.61 -2.12 -0.96
N ALA A 193 10.80 -1.09 -1.10
CA ALA A 193 9.67 -0.84 -0.22
C ALA A 193 8.31 -1.14 -0.87
N ASP A 194 7.49 -1.96 -0.20
CA ASP A 194 6.06 -2.06 -0.46
C ASP A 194 5.31 -1.02 0.37
N ALA A 195 4.74 -0.02 -0.32
CA ALA A 195 3.94 1.04 0.28
C ALA A 195 2.43 0.85 0.08
N VAL A 196 1.97 -0.30 -0.44
CA VAL A 196 0.57 -0.52 -0.81
C VAL A 196 -0.38 -0.26 0.36
N HIS A 197 -0.06 -0.81 1.52
CA HIS A 197 -0.90 -0.62 2.72
C HIS A 197 -0.60 0.69 3.47
N PHE A 198 0.57 1.25 3.29
CA PHE A 198 0.97 2.52 3.92
C PHE A 198 0.35 3.75 3.24
N ALA A 199 0.21 3.70 1.92
CA ALA A 199 -0.14 4.84 1.06
C ALA A 199 -1.47 5.55 1.40
N PRO A 200 -2.57 4.89 1.84
CA PRO A 200 -3.79 5.60 2.22
C PRO A 200 -3.69 6.34 3.56
N HIS A 201 -2.73 5.96 4.43
CA HIS A 201 -2.69 6.34 5.83
C HIS A 201 -1.67 7.43 6.14
N ARG A 202 -0.55 7.46 5.42
CA ARG A 202 0.59 8.32 5.76
C ARG A 202 1.26 8.89 4.53
N ARG A 203 1.87 10.06 4.74
CA ARG A 203 2.69 10.71 3.72
C ARG A 203 3.89 9.84 3.34
N ILE A 204 4.08 9.64 2.06
CA ILE A 204 5.27 9.00 1.51
C ILE A 204 6.24 10.11 1.07
N ASP A 205 7.50 9.99 1.49
CA ASP A 205 8.61 10.77 0.97
C ASP A 205 9.81 9.82 0.81
N VAL A 206 10.05 9.39 -0.42
CA VAL A 206 11.08 8.39 -0.73
C VAL A 206 12.49 8.85 -0.34
N ARG A 207 12.74 10.16 -0.27
CA ARG A 207 14.02 10.72 0.16
C ARG A 207 14.21 10.62 1.66
N GLN A 208 13.15 10.91 2.43
CA GLN A 208 13.16 10.76 3.89
C GLN A 208 13.21 9.29 4.30
N LEU A 209 12.47 8.42 3.60
CA LEU A 209 12.51 6.98 3.81
C LEU A 209 13.86 6.37 3.45
N GLY A 210 14.61 6.98 2.52
CA GLY A 210 15.89 6.49 2.06
C GLY A 210 15.84 5.29 1.12
N VAL A 211 14.66 4.90 0.67
CA VAL A 211 14.47 3.73 -0.20
C VAL A 211 15.00 3.95 -1.62
N ASP A 212 15.25 2.87 -2.35
CA ASP A 212 15.72 2.88 -3.74
C ASP A 212 14.60 2.56 -4.72
N VAL A 213 13.63 1.76 -4.28
CA VAL A 213 12.42 1.39 -5.01
C VAL A 213 11.23 1.46 -4.06
N LEU A 214 10.11 1.93 -4.57
CA LEU A 214 8.84 1.96 -3.84
C LEU A 214 7.69 1.60 -4.78
N LEU A 215 6.76 0.77 -4.31
CA LEU A 215 5.59 0.34 -5.07
C LEU A 215 4.31 0.60 -4.29
N CYS A 216 3.25 0.99 -5.01
CA CYS A 216 1.92 1.12 -4.46
C CYS A 216 0.82 0.84 -5.50
N SER A 217 -0.42 0.71 -5.03
CA SER A 217 -1.60 0.49 -5.89
C SER A 217 -2.73 1.46 -5.51
N PRO A 218 -3.11 2.37 -6.41
CA PRO A 218 -4.13 3.40 -6.17
C PRO A 218 -5.45 2.91 -5.62
N TYR A 219 -5.92 1.71 -5.97
CA TYR A 219 -7.18 1.17 -5.44
C TYR A 219 -7.19 0.96 -3.91
N LYS A 220 -6.03 1.05 -3.25
CA LYS A 220 -5.92 1.05 -1.78
C LYS A 220 -6.06 2.46 -1.19
N PHE A 221 -5.77 3.50 -1.99
CA PHE A 221 -5.83 4.90 -1.57
C PHE A 221 -6.76 5.72 -2.48
N PHE A 222 -8.01 5.25 -2.58
CA PHE A 222 -9.17 5.94 -3.18
C PHE A 222 -9.17 6.06 -4.70
N GLY A 223 -8.29 5.31 -5.39
CA GLY A 223 -8.09 5.38 -6.83
C GLY A 223 -8.53 4.14 -7.62
N PRO A 224 -8.25 4.11 -8.91
CA PRO A 224 -8.55 2.98 -9.79
C PRO A 224 -7.58 1.80 -9.58
N HIS A 225 -7.93 0.64 -10.17
CA HIS A 225 -7.06 -0.53 -10.24
C HIS A 225 -5.93 -0.28 -11.24
N MET A 226 -4.78 0.09 -10.73
CA MET A 226 -3.51 0.21 -11.44
C MET A 226 -2.35 0.13 -10.45
N GLY A 227 -1.13 0.07 -10.96
CA GLY A 227 0.10 0.11 -10.17
C GLY A 227 0.91 1.37 -10.44
N VAL A 228 1.61 1.82 -9.40
CA VAL A 228 2.61 2.88 -9.47
C VAL A 228 3.87 2.39 -8.80
N ALA A 229 5.00 2.45 -9.49
CA ALA A 229 6.30 2.27 -8.90
C ALA A 229 7.12 3.57 -9.05
N TRP A 230 7.98 3.80 -8.08
CA TRP A 230 9.05 4.75 -8.12
C TRP A 230 10.37 4.00 -7.94
N ALA A 231 11.37 4.35 -8.73
CA ALA A 231 12.73 3.87 -8.48
C ALA A 231 13.73 4.98 -8.82
N ARG A 232 14.88 4.97 -8.14
CA ARG A 232 15.95 5.94 -8.43
C ARG A 232 16.30 5.93 -9.92
N ARG A 233 16.42 7.11 -10.50
CA ARG A 233 16.69 7.30 -11.95
C ARG A 233 17.82 6.43 -12.46
N GLN A 234 18.95 6.37 -11.74
CA GLN A 234 20.11 5.58 -12.15
C GLN A 234 19.82 4.07 -12.25
N LEU A 235 18.94 3.54 -11.41
CA LEU A 235 18.53 2.15 -11.47
C LEU A 235 17.66 1.90 -12.70
N LEU A 236 16.67 2.76 -12.97
CA LEU A 236 15.83 2.66 -14.16
C LEU A 236 16.63 2.80 -15.45
N GLU A 237 17.70 3.61 -15.47
CA GLU A 237 18.59 3.76 -16.62
C GLU A 237 19.51 2.53 -16.81
N SER A 238 19.95 1.89 -15.73
CA SER A 238 20.92 0.78 -15.77
C SER A 238 20.31 -0.61 -15.95
N TRP A 239 19.11 -0.85 -15.40
CA TRP A 239 18.52 -2.17 -15.46
C TRP A 239 18.08 -2.57 -16.87
N PRO A 240 18.27 -3.85 -17.26
CA PRO A 240 17.77 -4.35 -18.53
C PRO A 240 16.25 -4.41 -18.51
N ALA A 241 15.60 -3.66 -19.40
CA ALA A 241 14.15 -3.62 -19.51
C ALA A 241 13.67 -4.55 -20.66
N ASP A 242 12.63 -5.35 -20.38
CA ASP A 242 11.91 -6.04 -21.43
C ASP A 242 10.96 -5.04 -22.10
N ARG A 243 11.14 -4.81 -23.40
CA ARG A 243 10.34 -3.84 -24.16
C ARG A 243 10.27 -4.19 -25.64
N VAL A 244 9.23 -3.73 -26.30
CA VAL A 244 9.16 -3.80 -27.77
C VAL A 244 10.19 -2.82 -28.36
N ARG A 245 10.84 -3.20 -29.46
CA ARG A 245 11.96 -2.44 -30.06
C ARG A 245 11.65 -0.97 -30.37
N PRO A 246 10.43 -0.59 -30.85
CA PRO A 246 10.15 0.80 -31.18
C PRO A 246 9.69 1.65 -29.96
N ALA A 247 9.56 1.07 -28.73
CA ALA A 247 9.16 1.83 -27.56
C ALA A 247 10.24 2.86 -27.17
N ASP A 248 9.81 4.03 -26.72
CA ASP A 248 10.69 5.08 -26.25
C ASP A 248 11.44 4.68 -24.96
N GLU A 249 12.64 5.23 -24.79
CA GLU A 249 13.49 4.99 -23.62
C GLU A 249 13.43 6.13 -22.60
N THR A 250 12.69 7.18 -22.94
CA THR A 250 12.58 8.39 -22.12
C THR A 250 11.14 8.77 -21.86
N PRO A 251 10.81 9.12 -20.62
CA PRO A 251 11.65 9.13 -19.41
C PRO A 251 12.07 7.70 -19.02
N PRO A 252 13.12 7.51 -18.17
CA PRO A 252 13.64 6.17 -17.84
C PRO A 252 12.62 5.18 -17.33
N GLY A 253 11.60 5.64 -16.58
CA GLY A 253 10.48 4.81 -16.12
C GLY A 253 9.67 4.18 -17.26
N HIS A 254 9.55 4.87 -18.41
CA HIS A 254 8.82 4.38 -19.57
C HIS A 254 9.38 3.07 -20.13
N ARG A 255 10.67 2.80 -19.93
CA ARG A 255 11.30 1.54 -20.35
C ARG A 255 10.66 0.29 -19.74
N PHE A 256 9.95 0.43 -18.60
CA PHE A 256 9.29 -0.65 -17.86
C PHE A 256 7.77 -0.65 -18.03
N GLU A 257 7.21 0.24 -18.85
CA GLU A 257 5.78 0.30 -19.14
C GLU A 257 5.48 -0.53 -20.39
N LEU A 258 5.03 -1.77 -20.21
CA LEU A 258 4.79 -2.69 -21.31
C LEU A 258 3.44 -2.43 -21.99
N GLY A 259 3.48 -2.09 -23.29
CA GLY A 259 2.28 -1.84 -24.10
C GLY A 259 1.58 -0.52 -23.77
N THR A 260 0.44 -0.28 -24.42
CA THR A 260 -0.40 0.88 -24.17
C THR A 260 -0.97 0.83 -22.75
N GLN A 261 -0.78 1.92 -22.00
CA GLN A 261 -1.25 2.01 -20.64
C GLN A 261 -2.78 2.21 -20.58
N ASN A 262 -3.38 1.93 -19.43
CA ASN A 262 -4.79 2.20 -19.16
C ASN A 262 -4.98 3.70 -18.88
N HIS A 263 -5.20 4.50 -19.94
CA HIS A 263 -5.25 5.96 -19.85
C HIS A 263 -6.43 6.44 -19.00
N GLU A 264 -7.59 5.79 -19.05
CA GLU A 264 -8.71 6.12 -18.18
C GLU A 264 -8.40 5.90 -16.69
N ALA A 265 -7.69 4.83 -16.35
CA ALA A 265 -7.22 4.63 -14.97
C ALA A 265 -6.17 5.69 -14.58
N ILE A 266 -5.31 6.09 -15.50
CA ILE A 266 -4.33 7.17 -15.28
C ILE A 266 -5.05 8.50 -15.03
N ALA A 267 -6.13 8.82 -15.77
CA ALA A 267 -6.97 9.99 -15.49
C ALA A 267 -7.61 9.92 -14.08
N GLY A 268 -8.11 8.75 -13.72
CA GLY A 268 -8.63 8.48 -12.37
C GLY A 268 -7.55 8.62 -11.28
N PHE A 269 -6.32 8.20 -11.56
CA PHE A 269 -5.20 8.35 -10.62
C PHE A 269 -4.83 9.82 -10.37
N VAL A 270 -4.77 10.65 -11.41
CA VAL A 270 -4.54 12.10 -11.25
C VAL A 270 -5.63 12.69 -10.34
N ALA A 271 -6.90 12.37 -10.62
CA ALA A 271 -8.02 12.81 -9.80
C ALA A 271 -7.95 12.30 -8.36
N THR A 272 -7.41 11.10 -8.13
CA THR A 272 -7.17 10.55 -6.78
C THR A 272 -6.17 11.40 -6.00
N VAL A 273 -5.02 11.72 -6.61
CA VAL A 273 -4.00 12.56 -5.97
C VAL A 273 -4.53 13.96 -5.69
N ASP A 274 -5.29 14.54 -6.62
CA ASP A 274 -5.92 15.84 -6.44
C ASP A 274 -7.02 15.83 -5.37
N TYR A 275 -7.80 14.73 -5.26
CA TYR A 275 -8.74 14.52 -4.16
C TYR A 275 -8.00 14.54 -2.81
N ILE A 276 -6.95 13.74 -2.64
CA ILE A 276 -6.19 13.71 -1.38
C ILE A 276 -5.62 15.10 -1.08
N ALA A 277 -5.01 15.76 -2.06
CA ALA A 277 -4.48 17.11 -1.91
C ALA A 277 -5.55 18.14 -1.53
N SER A 278 -6.82 17.93 -1.95
CA SER A 278 -7.94 18.82 -1.61
C SER A 278 -8.32 18.79 -0.12
N LEU A 279 -7.92 17.76 0.61
CA LEU A 279 -8.13 17.64 2.06
C LEU A 279 -7.15 18.50 2.87
N GLY A 280 -6.09 18.98 2.25
CA GLY A 280 -5.04 19.77 2.89
C GLY A 280 -4.97 21.21 2.39
N ALA A 281 -4.14 22.01 3.05
CA ALA A 281 -3.87 23.40 2.72
C ALA A 281 -2.42 23.56 2.25
N GLY A 282 -2.20 24.46 1.29
CA GLY A 282 -0.88 24.75 0.74
C GLY A 282 -0.95 25.35 -0.66
N LEU A 283 0.16 25.93 -1.10
CA LEU A 283 0.25 26.58 -2.42
C LEU A 283 0.44 25.53 -3.53
N TYR A 284 1.28 24.54 -3.29
CA TYR A 284 1.61 23.48 -4.25
C TYR A 284 0.94 22.17 -3.86
N ARG A 285 0.76 21.24 -4.82
CA ARG A 285 0.16 19.92 -4.58
C ARG A 285 0.92 19.16 -3.48
N SER A 286 2.25 19.10 -3.53
CA SER A 286 3.08 18.44 -2.51
C SER A 286 2.81 18.97 -1.10
N GLY A 287 2.79 20.28 -0.89
CA GLY A 287 2.49 20.87 0.42
C GLY A 287 1.04 20.63 0.88
N ARG A 288 0.09 20.56 -0.06
CA ARG A 288 -1.29 20.15 0.26
C ARG A 288 -1.36 18.69 0.68
N LEU A 289 -0.61 17.81 0.02
CA LEU A 289 -0.50 16.40 0.41
C LEU A 289 0.10 16.25 1.82
N ASP A 290 1.15 17.00 2.16
CA ASP A 290 1.76 16.97 3.49
C ASP A 290 0.72 17.32 4.58
N SER A 291 -0.03 18.38 4.34
CA SER A 291 -1.11 18.84 5.22
C SER A 291 -2.28 17.84 5.29
N ALA A 292 -2.69 17.28 4.14
CA ALA A 292 -3.77 16.30 4.06
C ALA A 292 -3.43 15.02 4.84
N PHE A 293 -2.26 14.44 4.61
CA PHE A 293 -1.85 13.23 5.32
C PHE A 293 -1.66 13.44 6.83
N THR A 294 -1.25 14.64 7.25
CA THR A 294 -1.24 14.96 8.69
C THR A 294 -2.65 14.92 9.28
N ALA A 295 -3.64 15.48 8.58
CA ALA A 295 -5.03 15.47 9.05
C ALA A 295 -5.64 14.05 9.00
N ILE A 296 -5.36 13.28 7.95
CA ILE A 296 -5.76 11.87 7.81
C ILE A 296 -5.21 11.06 8.99
N GLN A 297 -3.90 11.14 9.25
CA GLN A 297 -3.24 10.40 10.32
C GLN A 297 -3.85 10.70 11.68
N LEU A 298 -4.06 11.97 12.03
CA LEU A 298 -4.66 12.36 13.31
C LEU A 298 -6.07 11.80 13.49
N HIS A 299 -6.90 11.84 12.44
CA HIS A 299 -8.23 11.26 12.48
C HIS A 299 -8.19 9.74 12.65
N GLU A 300 -7.35 9.07 11.89
CA GLU A 300 -7.21 7.61 11.92
C GLU A 300 -6.61 7.10 13.24
N GLU A 301 -5.69 7.84 13.85
CA GLU A 301 -5.15 7.54 15.18
C GLU A 301 -6.25 7.62 16.27
N GLU A 302 -7.19 8.55 16.15
CA GLU A 302 -8.34 8.63 17.07
C GLU A 302 -9.29 7.43 16.89
N LEU A 303 -9.57 7.02 15.65
CA LEU A 303 -10.35 5.81 15.39
C LEU A 303 -9.64 4.55 15.91
N ALA A 304 -8.32 4.46 15.71
CA ALA A 304 -7.52 3.35 16.22
C ALA A 304 -7.55 3.27 17.73
N ARG A 305 -7.34 4.40 18.42
CA ARG A 305 -7.40 4.48 19.89
C ARG A 305 -8.76 4.05 20.42
N ARG A 306 -9.84 4.55 19.81
CA ARG A 306 -11.21 4.18 20.16
C ARG A 306 -11.45 2.69 20.00
N PHE A 307 -10.97 2.11 18.88
CA PHE A 307 -11.13 0.68 18.64
C PHE A 307 -10.36 -0.17 19.64
N LEU A 308 -9.09 0.16 19.95
CA LEU A 308 -8.27 -0.57 20.92
C LEU A 308 -8.89 -0.56 22.31
N ILE A 309 -9.31 0.62 22.80
CA ILE A 309 -9.99 0.75 24.09
C ILE A 309 -11.28 -0.08 24.11
N GLY A 310 -12.08 -0.01 23.04
CA GLY A 310 -13.35 -0.72 22.96
C GLY A 310 -13.20 -2.23 22.81
N LEU A 311 -12.15 -2.69 22.13
CA LEU A 311 -11.88 -4.13 21.91
C LEU A 311 -11.51 -4.85 23.21
N ALA A 312 -10.85 -4.17 24.15
CA ALA A 312 -10.56 -4.71 25.48
C ALA A 312 -11.83 -5.13 26.26
N GLY A 313 -12.99 -4.57 25.89
CA GLY A 313 -14.31 -4.95 26.44
C GLY A 313 -15.05 -6.02 25.63
N VAL A 314 -14.43 -6.67 24.65
CA VAL A 314 -15.02 -7.79 23.89
C VAL A 314 -14.51 -9.10 24.49
N PRO A 315 -15.39 -9.94 25.11
CA PRO A 315 -14.95 -11.12 25.85
C PRO A 315 -14.12 -12.08 24.99
N GLY A 316 -12.90 -12.37 25.44
CA GLY A 316 -12.01 -13.34 24.83
C GLY A 316 -11.51 -13.01 23.41
N ALA A 317 -11.84 -11.85 22.85
CA ALA A 317 -11.26 -11.41 21.58
C ALA A 317 -9.74 -11.22 21.75
N MET A 318 -8.98 -11.71 20.78
CA MET A 318 -7.53 -11.53 20.72
C MET A 318 -7.18 -10.59 19.58
N LEU A 319 -6.35 -9.59 19.85
CA LEU A 319 -5.74 -8.73 18.87
C LEU A 319 -4.29 -9.18 18.64
N TYR A 320 -3.83 -9.10 17.39
CA TYR A 320 -2.45 -9.38 17.02
C TYR A 320 -1.73 -8.09 16.63
N GLY A 321 -0.51 -7.90 17.16
CA GLY A 321 0.29 -6.68 17.00
C GLY A 321 0.05 -5.65 18.10
N ILE A 322 0.46 -4.41 17.88
CA ILE A 322 0.44 -3.32 18.87
C ILE A 322 -0.98 -3.08 19.38
N ASP A 323 -1.22 -3.31 20.67
CA ASP A 323 -2.52 -3.18 21.35
C ASP A 323 -2.62 -1.96 22.28
N ASP A 324 -1.51 -1.25 22.52
CA ASP A 324 -1.46 -0.06 23.38
C ASP A 324 -2.10 1.17 22.70
N PRO A 325 -3.20 1.73 23.26
CA PRO A 325 -3.85 2.93 22.73
C PRO A 325 -2.96 4.18 22.70
N GLU A 326 -1.87 4.22 23.48
CA GLU A 326 -0.93 5.34 23.48
C GLU A 326 0.12 5.22 22.35
N ARG A 327 0.22 4.03 21.73
CA ARG A 327 1.16 3.74 20.65
C ARG A 327 0.50 3.71 19.25
N VAL A 328 -0.67 4.31 19.07
CA VAL A 328 -1.38 4.35 17.79
C VAL A 328 -0.56 5.00 16.67
N GLY A 329 0.42 5.84 17.00
CA GLY A 329 1.37 6.42 16.05
C GLY A 329 2.33 5.40 15.42
N GLU A 330 2.47 4.20 15.99
CA GLU A 330 3.33 3.13 15.49
C GLU A 330 2.58 2.12 14.63
N ARG A 331 1.30 2.36 14.33
CA ARG A 331 0.45 1.50 13.51
C ARG A 331 -0.45 2.28 12.56
N THR A 332 -0.96 1.61 11.54
CA THR A 332 -2.14 2.03 10.77
C THR A 332 -3.42 1.54 11.48
N PRO A 333 -4.60 2.09 11.19
CA PRO A 333 -5.85 1.65 11.81
C PRO A 333 -6.37 0.32 11.23
N THR A 334 -5.48 -0.68 11.15
CA THR A 334 -5.74 -2.04 10.62
C THR A 334 -5.50 -3.07 11.71
N PHE A 335 -6.47 -3.93 11.95
CA PHE A 335 -6.51 -4.85 13.07
C PHE A 335 -6.82 -6.26 12.62
N CYS A 336 -5.99 -7.23 13.02
CA CYS A 336 -6.26 -8.66 12.92
C CYS A 336 -6.79 -9.13 14.27
N VAL A 337 -8.01 -9.69 14.27
CA VAL A 337 -8.70 -10.12 15.47
C VAL A 337 -9.19 -11.55 15.33
N THR A 338 -9.12 -12.33 16.40
CA THR A 338 -9.82 -13.62 16.52
C THR A 338 -10.83 -13.59 17.67
N VAL A 339 -11.92 -14.34 17.52
CA VAL A 339 -12.99 -14.48 18.53
C VAL A 339 -13.05 -15.95 18.96
N PRO A 340 -12.97 -16.27 20.26
CA PRO A 340 -12.92 -17.65 20.74
C PRO A 340 -14.12 -18.49 20.26
N GLY A 341 -13.85 -19.73 19.88
CA GLY A 341 -14.89 -20.68 19.45
C GLY A 341 -15.57 -20.35 18.11
N GLN A 342 -15.13 -19.30 17.42
CA GLN A 342 -15.67 -18.88 16.13
C GLN A 342 -14.59 -18.94 15.05
N SER A 343 -14.94 -19.44 13.85
CA SER A 343 -14.04 -19.26 12.71
C SER A 343 -14.06 -17.81 12.22
N PRO A 344 -12.94 -17.29 11.69
CA PRO A 344 -12.89 -15.92 11.11
C PRO A 344 -14.00 -15.70 10.06
N ARG A 345 -14.28 -16.70 9.22
CA ARG A 345 -15.36 -16.68 8.23
C ARG A 345 -16.73 -16.51 8.88
N THR A 346 -17.01 -17.21 9.98
CA THR A 346 -18.30 -17.10 10.70
C THR A 346 -18.46 -15.70 11.28
N VAL A 347 -17.42 -15.14 11.87
CA VAL A 347 -17.43 -13.76 12.40
C VAL A 347 -17.68 -12.77 11.29
N ALA A 348 -16.96 -12.87 10.17
CA ALA A 348 -17.14 -11.98 9.01
C ALA A 348 -18.57 -12.04 8.46
N GLN A 349 -19.17 -13.23 8.36
CA GLN A 349 -20.58 -13.40 7.95
C GLN A 349 -21.56 -12.73 8.91
N ARG A 350 -21.33 -12.83 10.22
CA ARG A 350 -22.19 -12.18 11.23
C ARG A 350 -22.07 -10.64 11.17
N LEU A 351 -20.88 -10.11 10.88
CA LEU A 351 -20.66 -8.69 10.67
C LEU A 351 -21.33 -8.20 9.37
N ALA A 352 -21.16 -8.94 8.27
CA ALA A 352 -21.79 -8.63 6.98
C ALA A 352 -23.33 -8.60 7.09
N ALA A 353 -23.95 -9.53 7.84
CA ALA A 353 -25.39 -9.52 8.10
C ALA A 353 -25.89 -8.27 8.87
N ARG A 354 -24.97 -7.50 9.46
CA ARG A 354 -25.23 -6.22 10.13
C ARG A 354 -24.79 -4.99 9.31
N GLY A 355 -24.48 -5.21 8.05
CA GLY A 355 -24.00 -4.14 7.16
C GLY A 355 -22.61 -3.64 7.52
N ILE A 356 -21.71 -4.50 7.98
CA ILE A 356 -20.32 -4.18 8.29
C ILE A 356 -19.42 -5.05 7.43
N ASN A 357 -18.70 -4.42 6.49
CA ASN A 357 -17.74 -5.09 5.62
C ASN A 357 -16.40 -5.26 6.32
N VAL A 358 -15.91 -6.50 6.36
CA VAL A 358 -14.58 -6.86 6.85
C VAL A 358 -14.04 -8.01 6.00
N TRP A 359 -12.73 -8.27 6.07
CA TRP A 359 -12.12 -9.45 5.47
C TRP A 359 -11.81 -10.52 6.52
N ASP A 360 -11.87 -11.78 6.10
CA ASP A 360 -11.35 -12.93 6.83
C ASP A 360 -10.31 -13.67 6.00
N GLY A 361 -9.39 -14.38 6.65
CA GLY A 361 -8.35 -15.17 5.99
C GLY A 361 -6.93 -14.78 6.38
N ASN A 362 -5.97 -15.09 5.50
CA ASN A 362 -4.54 -14.79 5.70
C ASN A 362 -4.08 -13.49 5.01
N TYR A 363 -4.95 -12.85 4.22
CA TYR A 363 -4.70 -11.55 3.58
C TYR A 363 -3.47 -11.52 2.67
N TYR A 364 -3.07 -12.66 2.10
CA TYR A 364 -1.82 -12.84 1.37
C TYR A 364 -0.58 -12.49 2.22
N ALA A 365 -0.63 -12.75 3.53
CA ALA A 365 0.49 -12.67 4.46
C ALA A 365 0.72 -14.05 5.13
N PRO A 366 0.97 -15.14 4.35
CA PRO A 366 1.04 -16.50 4.86
C PRO A 366 2.17 -16.69 5.87
N GLU A 367 3.31 -16.02 5.66
CA GLU A 367 4.45 -16.10 6.59
C GLU A 367 4.07 -15.59 7.99
N LEU A 368 3.41 -14.43 8.05
CA LEU A 368 2.94 -13.87 9.32
C LEU A 368 1.85 -14.74 9.95
N MET A 369 0.89 -15.25 9.17
CA MET A 369 -0.16 -16.11 9.70
C MET A 369 0.38 -17.45 10.19
N THR A 370 1.44 -17.98 9.57
CA THR A 370 2.17 -19.16 10.04
C THR A 370 2.89 -18.87 11.36
N HIS A 371 3.58 -17.73 11.47
CA HIS A 371 4.22 -17.27 12.72
C HIS A 371 3.21 -17.17 13.87
N LEU A 372 2.02 -16.65 13.60
CA LEU A 372 0.93 -16.53 14.58
C LEU A 372 0.18 -17.84 14.87
N GLY A 373 0.48 -18.93 14.15
CA GLY A 373 -0.25 -20.19 14.24
C GLY A 373 -1.70 -20.14 13.71
N LEU A 374 -2.01 -19.15 12.88
CA LEU A 374 -3.36 -18.90 12.36
C LEU A 374 -3.60 -19.47 10.96
N GLU A 375 -2.56 -19.77 10.18
CA GLU A 375 -2.69 -20.21 8.78
C GLU A 375 -3.57 -21.47 8.66
N GLY A 376 -3.35 -22.48 9.51
CA GLY A 376 -4.14 -23.70 9.53
C GLY A 376 -5.56 -23.55 10.12
N HIS A 377 -5.90 -22.37 10.65
CA HIS A 377 -7.18 -22.10 11.33
C HIS A 377 -8.05 -21.07 10.58
N GLY A 378 -7.70 -20.74 9.34
CA GLY A 378 -8.44 -19.82 8.47
C GLY A 378 -8.07 -18.34 8.70
N GLY A 379 -6.92 -18.06 9.32
CA GLY A 379 -6.41 -16.71 9.54
C GLY A 379 -7.12 -15.94 10.64
N GLY A 380 -7.37 -14.67 10.43
CA GLY A 380 -8.08 -13.77 11.35
C GLY A 380 -9.22 -13.01 10.67
N VAL A 381 -9.93 -12.19 11.43
CA VAL A 381 -10.85 -11.16 10.93
C VAL A 381 -10.06 -9.85 10.84
N ARG A 382 -9.95 -9.27 9.64
CA ARG A 382 -9.26 -8.00 9.44
C ARG A 382 -10.25 -6.86 9.34
N ILE A 383 -10.10 -5.92 10.25
CA ILE A 383 -10.89 -4.69 10.36
C ILE A 383 -9.95 -3.53 10.09
N GLY A 384 -10.32 -2.63 9.17
CA GLY A 384 -9.50 -1.46 8.88
C GLY A 384 -10.33 -0.23 8.61
N PHE A 385 -9.93 0.88 9.21
CA PHE A 385 -10.55 2.19 9.04
C PHE A 385 -9.75 3.01 8.04
N LEU A 386 -10.41 3.94 7.40
CA LEU A 386 -9.84 4.93 6.50
C LEU A 386 -10.34 6.32 6.88
N HIS A 387 -9.76 7.36 6.32
CA HIS A 387 -10.10 8.75 6.67
C HIS A 387 -11.59 9.11 6.54
N TYR A 388 -12.38 8.34 5.81
CA TYR A 388 -13.83 8.51 5.70
C TYR A 388 -14.62 7.71 6.75
N SER A 389 -13.97 6.88 7.55
CA SER A 389 -14.64 6.10 8.61
C SER A 389 -15.03 7.00 9.79
N THR A 390 -16.13 6.63 10.47
CA THR A 390 -16.69 7.42 11.57
C THR A 390 -16.45 6.75 12.93
N PRO A 391 -16.43 7.50 14.04
CA PRO A 391 -16.46 6.91 15.38
C PRO A 391 -17.65 5.97 15.63
N ASP A 392 -18.82 6.28 15.05
CA ASP A 392 -20.01 5.43 15.14
C ASP A 392 -19.81 4.07 14.44
N GLU A 393 -19.08 4.02 13.34
CA GLU A 393 -18.75 2.77 12.65
C GLU A 393 -17.79 1.91 13.50
N VAL A 394 -16.88 2.54 14.27
CA VAL A 394 -16.05 1.85 15.26
C VAL A 394 -16.92 1.24 16.36
N ASP A 395 -17.87 1.98 16.93
CA ASP A 395 -18.77 1.49 17.98
C ASP A 395 -19.67 0.36 17.46
N ARG A 396 -20.13 0.47 16.20
CA ARG A 396 -20.96 -0.58 15.56
C ARG A 396 -20.19 -1.89 15.43
N VAL A 397 -18.95 -1.88 14.97
CA VAL A 397 -18.18 -3.13 14.83
C VAL A 397 -17.84 -3.72 16.19
N LEU A 398 -17.48 -2.91 17.19
CA LEU A 398 -17.24 -3.39 18.56
C LEU A 398 -18.49 -4.04 19.18
N THR A 399 -19.66 -3.45 18.98
CA THR A 399 -20.94 -4.03 19.43
C THR A 399 -21.21 -5.34 18.72
N ALA A 400 -20.98 -5.41 17.41
CA ALA A 400 -21.20 -6.63 16.63
C ALA A 400 -20.21 -7.74 16.99
N LEU A 401 -18.96 -7.41 17.35
CA LEU A 401 -17.96 -8.38 17.84
C LEU A 401 -18.37 -8.95 19.21
N ARG A 402 -18.89 -8.13 20.15
CA ARG A 402 -19.42 -8.65 21.44
C ARG A 402 -20.52 -9.66 21.21
N LEU A 403 -21.50 -9.34 20.33
CA LEU A 403 -22.58 -10.27 19.97
C LEU A 403 -22.11 -11.50 19.19
N ALA A 404 -20.93 -11.49 18.62
CA ALA A 404 -20.33 -12.64 17.97
C ALA A 404 -19.55 -13.52 18.97
N ALA A 405 -19.13 -12.98 20.09
CA ALA A 405 -18.42 -13.69 21.15
C ALA A 405 -19.39 -14.45 22.08
N ASP A 406 -20.67 -14.01 22.17
CA ASP A 406 -21.77 -14.70 22.86
C ASP A 406 -22.31 -15.87 22.01
#